data_362bee94d4d83b233ea43bcf65063aa6
#
_entry.id   362bee94d4d83b233ea43bcf65063aa6
#
_cell.length_a   1.000
_cell.length_b   1.000
_cell.length_c   1.000
_cell.angle_alpha   90.00
_cell.angle_beta   90.00
_cell.angle_gamma   90.00
#
_symmetry.space_group_name_H-M   'P 1'
#
loop_
_entity.id
_entity.type
_entity.pdbx_description
1 polymer ?
#
loop_
_entity_poly.entity_id
_entity_poly.type
_entity_poly.pdbx_seq_one_letter_code
_entity_poly.pdbx_strand_id
1 'polypeptide(L)'
;MILIGVDAATWDIIKPHRDELPNFSRLMEECDHRTLTVDEKPKSAPVWTSIFTGLSQEEHGHRDFIVDDELQKRSDIDAEFVWEKIDDDKVDQRILQVPAVYPQLNHNVDYEPVGYGVTSDLDELDEDMEKLREKSLEVLEDGPDFFAVVFMQLDKVSHFYWDDEELVLDWYRKMDDVLGDLLEHYDFDSDEPLIVLSDHGFAEHGEGRVQTLPEETPAGELKGDHHEDAVLITKNVDYDIEDPEDVGKFVLEHYEEQLS
;
A
#
# COMPACT_ATOMS: atom_id res chain seq x y z
N MET A 1 -0.91 13.83 9.29
CA MET A 1 -1.57 12.88 8.34
C MET A 1 -0.93 11.50 8.42
N ILE A 2 -1.72 10.42 8.38
CA ILE A 2 -1.24 9.03 8.31
C ILE A 2 -1.81 8.36 7.05
N LEU A 3 -0.93 7.71 6.25
CA LEU A 3 -1.29 6.90 5.09
C LEU A 3 -0.70 5.50 5.25
N ILE A 4 -1.56 4.48 5.31
CA ILE A 4 -1.16 3.08 5.44
C ILE A 4 -1.59 2.33 4.18
N GLY A 5 -0.63 1.87 3.41
CA GLY A 5 -0.82 0.99 2.27
C GLY A 5 -0.77 -0.47 2.71
N VAL A 6 -1.74 -1.26 2.27
CA VAL A 6 -1.79 -2.70 2.47
C VAL A 6 -1.95 -3.35 1.10
N ASP A 7 -0.83 -3.68 0.47
CA ASP A 7 -0.76 -4.21 -0.89
C ASP A 7 -1.66 -5.46 -1.04
N ALA A 8 -2.49 -5.47 -2.07
CA ALA A 8 -3.45 -6.53 -2.38
C ALA A 8 -4.56 -6.78 -1.34
N ALA A 9 -4.76 -5.90 -0.36
CA ALA A 9 -5.90 -6.09 0.55
C ALA A 9 -7.22 -6.05 -0.23
N THR A 10 -8.14 -6.98 0.10
CA THR A 10 -9.42 -7.10 -0.61
C THR A 10 -10.60 -7.15 0.34
N TRP A 11 -11.70 -6.55 -0.09
CA TRP A 11 -12.98 -6.62 0.60
C TRP A 11 -13.54 -8.05 0.67
N ASP A 12 -13.13 -8.93 -0.24
CA ASP A 12 -13.61 -10.32 -0.31
C ASP A 12 -13.11 -11.18 0.87
N ILE A 13 -12.00 -10.77 1.50
CA ILE A 13 -11.54 -11.37 2.77
C ILE A 13 -12.01 -10.52 3.97
N ILE A 14 -11.87 -9.19 3.92
CA ILE A 14 -12.13 -8.33 5.09
C ILE A 14 -13.60 -8.37 5.51
N LYS A 15 -14.55 -8.22 4.58
CA LYS A 15 -15.97 -8.14 4.92
C LYS A 15 -16.57 -9.44 5.50
N PRO A 16 -16.30 -10.63 4.93
CA PRO A 16 -16.77 -11.90 5.49
C PRO A 16 -16.18 -12.23 6.87
N HIS A 17 -14.93 -11.81 7.11
CA HIS A 17 -14.18 -12.15 8.33
C HIS A 17 -14.04 -10.99 9.33
N ARG A 18 -14.89 -9.96 9.22
CA ARG A 18 -14.83 -8.78 10.09
C ARG A 18 -14.85 -9.10 11.60
N ASP A 19 -15.47 -10.20 12.02
CA ASP A 19 -15.51 -10.61 13.41
C ASP A 19 -14.14 -11.12 13.93
N GLU A 20 -13.23 -11.43 13.01
CA GLU A 20 -11.86 -11.90 13.26
C GLU A 20 -10.80 -10.82 12.99
N LEU A 21 -11.22 -9.68 12.42
CA LEU A 21 -10.41 -8.53 12.03
C LEU A 21 -10.90 -7.26 12.75
N PRO A 22 -10.69 -7.15 14.08
CA PRO A 22 -11.28 -6.10 14.89
C PRO A 22 -10.84 -4.68 14.51
N ASN A 23 -9.61 -4.49 14.02
CA ASN A 23 -9.09 -3.18 13.63
C ASN A 23 -9.63 -2.73 12.27
N PHE A 24 -9.72 -3.63 11.29
CA PHE A 24 -10.47 -3.36 10.05
C PHE A 24 -11.95 -3.09 10.35
N SER A 25 -12.58 -3.84 11.26
CA SER A 25 -13.95 -3.61 11.67
C SER A 25 -14.13 -2.22 12.30
N ARG A 26 -13.22 -1.81 13.18
CA ARG A 26 -13.22 -0.47 13.77
C ARG A 26 -13.09 0.61 12.69
N LEU A 27 -12.16 0.46 11.75
CA LEU A 27 -12.00 1.38 10.64
C LEU A 27 -13.28 1.48 9.80
N MET A 28 -13.95 0.35 9.51
CA MET A 28 -15.23 0.36 8.79
C MET A 28 -16.38 1.02 9.58
N GLU A 29 -16.32 1.07 10.90
CA GLU A 29 -17.33 1.68 11.75
C GLU A 29 -17.08 3.18 12.00
N GLU A 30 -15.81 3.62 12.08
CA GLU A 30 -15.43 4.98 12.45
C GLU A 30 -14.98 5.85 11.27
N CYS A 31 -14.80 5.25 10.07
CA CYS A 31 -14.29 5.90 8.86
C CYS A 31 -15.21 5.67 7.66
N ASP A 32 -15.11 6.52 6.66
CA ASP A 32 -15.69 6.24 5.34
C ASP A 32 -14.91 5.10 4.68
N HIS A 33 -15.63 4.17 4.05
CA HIS A 33 -14.99 3.04 3.38
C HIS A 33 -15.72 2.66 2.10
N ARG A 34 -14.96 2.34 1.06
CA ARG A 34 -15.50 1.94 -0.25
C ARG A 34 -14.50 1.11 -1.04
N THR A 35 -14.96 0.56 -2.14
CA THR A 35 -14.09 0.01 -3.18
C THR A 35 -13.52 1.16 -4.00
N LEU A 36 -12.22 1.15 -4.25
CA LEU A 36 -11.53 1.97 -5.24
C LEU A 36 -11.26 1.08 -6.45
N THR A 37 -11.92 1.33 -7.56
CA THR A 37 -11.71 0.51 -8.77
C THR A 37 -10.54 1.07 -9.57
N VAL A 38 -9.53 0.25 -9.80
CA VAL A 38 -8.35 0.60 -10.59
C VAL A 38 -8.68 0.37 -12.07
N ASP A 39 -9.06 1.43 -12.78
CA ASP A 39 -9.45 1.34 -14.18
C ASP A 39 -8.29 1.01 -15.13
N GLU A 40 -7.09 1.39 -14.78
CA GLU A 40 -5.86 1.04 -15.46
C GLU A 40 -5.39 -0.38 -15.06
N LYS A 41 -4.12 -0.70 -15.34
CA LYS A 41 -3.59 -2.03 -15.02
C LYS A 41 -3.32 -2.16 -13.51
N PRO A 42 -3.98 -3.08 -12.78
CA PRO A 42 -3.81 -3.25 -11.34
C PRO A 42 -2.49 -3.97 -11.01
N LYS A 43 -1.37 -3.29 -11.16
CA LYS A 43 -0.04 -3.74 -10.75
C LYS A 43 0.55 -2.80 -9.72
N SER A 44 1.23 -3.34 -8.73
CA SER A 44 1.76 -2.55 -7.60
C SER A 44 2.65 -1.39 -8.05
N ALA A 45 3.67 -1.62 -8.87
CA ALA A 45 4.61 -0.58 -9.26
C ALA A 45 3.94 0.67 -9.90
N PRO A 46 3.12 0.54 -10.97
CA PRO A 46 2.45 1.72 -11.53
C PRO A 46 1.36 2.30 -10.63
N VAL A 47 0.58 1.49 -9.91
CA VAL A 47 -0.51 2.01 -9.07
C VAL A 47 0.04 2.76 -7.84
N TRP A 48 1.05 2.21 -7.15
CA TRP A 48 1.73 2.95 -6.08
C TRP A 48 2.42 4.21 -6.59
N THR A 49 2.93 4.20 -7.82
CA THR A 49 3.45 5.43 -8.46
C THR A 49 2.32 6.45 -8.66
N SER A 50 1.14 6.06 -9.14
CA SER A 50 -0.02 6.95 -9.26
C SER A 50 -0.43 7.53 -7.90
N ILE A 51 -0.58 6.68 -6.88
CA ILE A 51 -0.94 7.08 -5.51
C ILE A 51 0.02 8.13 -4.95
N PHE A 52 1.31 7.96 -5.15
CA PHE A 52 2.33 8.84 -4.56
C PHE A 52 2.86 9.94 -5.47
N THR A 53 2.38 10.07 -6.71
CA THR A 53 2.72 11.21 -7.60
C THR A 53 1.56 12.14 -7.87
N GLY A 54 0.32 11.63 -7.72
CA GLY A 54 -0.91 12.31 -8.14
C GLY A 54 -1.09 12.32 -9.66
N LEU A 55 -0.44 11.41 -10.39
CA LEU A 55 -0.51 11.28 -11.83
C LEU A 55 -1.07 9.90 -12.22
N SER A 56 -1.85 9.84 -13.30
CA SER A 56 -2.30 8.57 -13.89
C SER A 56 -1.13 7.75 -14.46
N GLN A 57 -1.35 6.45 -14.69
CA GLN A 57 -0.33 5.57 -15.29
C GLN A 57 0.10 6.05 -16.69
N GLU A 58 -0.80 6.70 -17.44
CA GLU A 58 -0.48 7.28 -18.73
C GLU A 58 0.46 8.50 -18.58
N GLU A 59 0.23 9.34 -17.58
CA GLU A 59 1.00 10.57 -17.35
C GLU A 59 2.40 10.29 -16.80
N HIS A 60 2.58 9.43 -15.79
CA HIS A 60 3.90 9.13 -15.25
C HIS A 60 4.67 8.09 -16.08
N GLY A 61 3.98 7.29 -16.92
CA GLY A 61 4.58 6.36 -17.87
C GLY A 61 5.28 5.13 -17.27
N HIS A 62 5.30 4.98 -15.95
CA HIS A 62 5.87 3.82 -15.27
C HIS A 62 4.94 2.61 -15.38
N ARG A 63 5.47 1.42 -15.73
CA ARG A 63 4.64 0.28 -16.14
C ARG A 63 4.80 -0.97 -15.29
N ASP A 64 5.99 -1.18 -14.71
CA ASP A 64 6.35 -2.40 -13.99
C ASP A 64 7.67 -2.22 -13.24
N PHE A 65 7.99 -3.12 -12.31
CA PHE A 65 9.32 -3.21 -11.70
C PHE A 65 10.42 -3.56 -12.70
N ILE A 66 10.08 -4.29 -13.75
CA ILE A 66 11.01 -4.71 -14.83
C ILE A 66 10.43 -4.24 -16.15
N VAL A 67 11.19 -3.44 -16.89
CA VAL A 67 10.86 -2.96 -18.24
C VAL A 67 12.03 -3.27 -19.16
N ASP A 68 11.77 -3.92 -20.30
CA ASP A 68 12.77 -4.33 -21.29
C ASP A 68 13.94 -5.16 -20.67
N ASP A 69 13.61 -6.08 -19.75
CA ASP A 69 14.53 -6.92 -18.97
C ASP A 69 15.46 -6.13 -18.01
N GLU A 70 15.19 -4.85 -17.75
CA GLU A 70 15.93 -4.01 -16.81
C GLU A 70 15.08 -3.66 -15.58
N LEU A 71 15.68 -3.86 -14.39
CA LEU A 71 15.05 -3.46 -13.11
C LEU A 71 14.98 -1.93 -13.04
N GLN A 72 13.76 -1.41 -12.86
CA GLN A 72 13.51 0.01 -12.77
C GLN A 72 13.99 0.58 -11.43
N LYS A 73 14.49 1.80 -11.47
CA LYS A 73 14.98 2.57 -10.31
C LYS A 73 14.22 3.88 -10.21
N ARG A 74 14.34 4.56 -9.07
CA ARG A 74 13.76 5.91 -8.89
C ARG A 74 14.12 6.87 -10.04
N SER A 75 15.36 6.81 -10.55
CA SER A 75 15.84 7.66 -11.64
C SER A 75 15.19 7.39 -13.00
N ASP A 76 14.49 6.27 -13.15
CA ASP A 76 13.85 5.86 -14.40
C ASP A 76 12.38 6.31 -14.44
N ILE A 77 11.85 6.84 -13.31
CA ILE A 77 10.54 7.48 -13.21
C ILE A 77 10.74 9.00 -13.30
N ASP A 78 10.24 9.62 -14.39
CA ASP A 78 10.38 11.06 -14.64
C ASP A 78 9.34 11.92 -13.88
N ALA A 79 8.53 11.31 -13.01
CA ALA A 79 7.56 12.01 -12.19
C ALA A 79 8.14 12.31 -10.80
N GLU A 80 7.79 13.45 -10.23
CA GLU A 80 8.10 13.79 -8.85
C GLU A 80 7.06 13.17 -7.91
N PHE A 81 7.52 12.49 -6.86
CA PHE A 81 6.67 11.97 -5.80
C PHE A 81 6.19 13.10 -4.87
N VAL A 82 5.09 12.90 -4.17
CA VAL A 82 4.51 13.92 -3.28
C VAL A 82 5.52 14.45 -2.26
N TRP A 83 6.36 13.58 -1.69
CA TRP A 83 7.40 13.98 -0.73
C TRP A 83 8.56 14.76 -1.35
N GLU A 84 8.74 14.73 -2.67
CA GLU A 84 9.73 15.54 -3.37
C GLU A 84 9.21 16.96 -3.68
N LYS A 85 7.88 17.13 -3.67
CA LYS A 85 7.20 18.42 -3.89
C LYS A 85 6.94 19.17 -2.59
N ILE A 86 6.74 18.47 -1.48
CA ILE A 86 6.52 19.05 -0.15
C ILE A 86 7.87 19.45 0.45
N ASP A 87 7.95 20.63 1.06
CA ASP A 87 9.17 21.19 1.64
C ASP A 87 9.52 20.54 2.97
N ASP A 88 10.59 19.72 3.02
CA ASP A 88 11.07 19.05 4.24
C ASP A 88 11.46 20.00 5.39
N ASP A 89 11.76 21.27 5.11
CA ASP A 89 12.02 22.26 6.14
C ASP A 89 10.73 22.75 6.85
N LYS A 90 9.57 22.43 6.28
CA LYS A 90 8.26 22.84 6.80
C LYS A 90 7.40 21.68 7.30
N VAL A 91 7.57 20.50 6.73
CA VAL A 91 6.79 19.27 7.01
C VAL A 91 7.75 18.14 7.34
N ASP A 92 7.68 17.58 8.54
CA ASP A 92 8.42 16.36 8.87
C ASP A 92 7.76 15.16 8.21
N GLN A 93 8.33 14.76 7.06
CA GLN A 93 7.84 13.67 6.24
C GLN A 93 8.64 12.40 6.51
N ARG A 94 7.95 11.28 6.74
CA ARG A 94 8.54 9.95 6.97
C ARG A 94 7.82 8.92 6.13
N ILE A 95 8.47 8.45 5.06
CA ILE A 95 7.89 7.52 4.10
C ILE A 95 8.67 6.22 4.11
N LEU A 96 7.97 5.09 4.18
CA LEU A 96 8.53 3.75 4.31
C LEU A 96 7.99 2.81 3.23
N GLN A 97 8.87 2.08 2.55
CA GLN A 97 8.58 0.91 1.73
C GLN A 97 7.60 1.14 0.57
N VAL A 98 7.61 2.30 -0.11
CA VAL A 98 6.75 2.50 -1.29
C VAL A 98 7.23 1.65 -2.46
N PRO A 99 6.43 0.66 -2.93
CA PRO A 99 6.85 -0.30 -3.94
C PRO A 99 6.62 0.18 -5.37
N ALA A 100 7.07 1.38 -5.67
CA ALA A 100 7.10 1.91 -7.04
C ALA A 100 8.26 1.31 -7.85
N VAL A 101 9.38 1.04 -7.22
CA VAL A 101 10.58 0.42 -7.79
C VAL A 101 11.19 -0.55 -6.79
N TYR A 102 12.29 -1.22 -7.21
CA TYR A 102 13.06 -2.08 -6.31
C TYR A 102 14.54 -1.61 -6.22
N PRO A 103 15.14 -1.47 -5.01
CA PRO A 103 14.47 -1.55 -3.69
C PRO A 103 13.38 -0.47 -3.53
N GLN A 104 12.44 -0.75 -2.64
CA GLN A 104 11.32 0.15 -2.35
C GLN A 104 11.81 1.52 -1.90
N LEU A 105 11.01 2.55 -2.19
CA LEU A 105 11.37 3.93 -1.86
C LEU A 105 11.10 4.23 -0.38
N ASN A 106 12.10 4.86 0.25
CA ASN A 106 11.97 5.47 1.57
C ASN A 106 12.32 6.96 1.46
N HIS A 107 11.72 7.80 2.31
CA HIS A 107 12.08 9.21 2.42
C HIS A 107 12.21 9.60 3.89
N ASN A 108 13.35 10.23 4.24
CA ASN A 108 13.72 10.64 5.60
C ASN A 108 13.68 9.51 6.66
N VAL A 109 13.77 8.26 6.23
CA VAL A 109 13.87 7.08 7.10
C VAL A 109 14.94 6.15 6.54
N ASP A 110 15.84 5.67 7.40
CA ASP A 110 16.80 4.63 7.06
C ASP A 110 16.16 3.26 7.35
N TYR A 111 15.80 2.55 6.28
CA TYR A 111 15.17 1.25 6.35
C TYR A 111 15.57 0.37 5.16
N GLU A 112 15.88 -0.88 5.44
CA GLU A 112 16.13 -1.92 4.44
C GLU A 112 15.20 -3.10 4.73
N PRO A 113 14.42 -3.60 3.74
CA PRO A 113 13.53 -4.75 3.92
C PRO A 113 14.30 -6.04 4.19
N VAL A 114 13.60 -7.06 4.67
CA VAL A 114 14.09 -8.43 4.71
C VAL A 114 13.81 -9.09 3.36
N GLY A 115 14.83 -9.73 2.78
CA GLY A 115 14.69 -10.45 1.51
C GLY A 115 14.54 -9.57 0.27
N TYR A 116 14.36 -10.24 -0.85
CA TYR A 116 14.32 -9.62 -2.18
C TYR A 116 13.20 -10.19 -3.05
N GLY A 117 12.39 -9.29 -3.64
CA GLY A 117 11.37 -9.66 -4.62
C GLY A 117 10.20 -10.44 -4.04
N VAL A 118 9.59 -11.28 -4.88
CA VAL A 118 8.47 -12.14 -4.50
C VAL A 118 9.02 -13.46 -3.95
N THR A 119 8.67 -13.78 -2.71
CA THR A 119 9.08 -15.01 -2.02
C THR A 119 7.87 -15.78 -1.54
N SER A 120 7.95 -17.11 -1.49
CA SER A 120 6.98 -17.99 -0.86
C SER A 120 7.40 -18.45 0.55
N ASP A 121 8.53 -17.93 1.05
CA ASP A 121 9.03 -18.26 2.39
C ASP A 121 8.26 -17.44 3.44
N LEU A 122 7.36 -18.12 4.16
CA LEU A 122 6.50 -17.50 5.16
C LEU A 122 7.28 -16.97 6.37
N ASP A 123 8.40 -17.60 6.72
CA ASP A 123 9.23 -17.13 7.84
C ASP A 123 9.95 -15.81 7.46
N GLU A 124 10.41 -15.69 6.19
CA GLU A 124 10.99 -14.45 5.68
C GLU A 124 9.95 -13.32 5.62
N LEU A 125 8.72 -13.64 5.18
CA LEU A 125 7.62 -12.66 5.13
C LEU A 125 7.19 -12.18 6.52
N ASP A 126 7.19 -13.08 7.50
CA ASP A 126 6.86 -12.75 8.88
C ASP A 126 7.93 -11.83 9.50
N GLU A 127 9.21 -12.14 9.29
CA GLU A 127 10.32 -11.30 9.73
C GLU A 127 10.28 -9.90 9.06
N ASP A 128 9.94 -9.84 7.77
CA ASP A 128 9.82 -8.57 7.02
C ASP A 128 8.67 -7.72 7.54
N MET A 129 7.49 -8.33 7.79
CA MET A 129 6.34 -7.63 8.36
C MET A 129 6.64 -7.08 9.76
N GLU A 130 7.22 -7.89 10.64
CA GLU A 130 7.52 -7.48 12.02
C GLU A 130 8.60 -6.38 12.04
N LYS A 131 9.64 -6.50 11.23
CA LYS A 131 10.69 -5.47 11.11
C LYS A 131 10.12 -4.13 10.62
N LEU A 132 9.21 -4.17 9.63
CA LEU A 132 8.56 -2.95 9.12
C LEU A 132 7.62 -2.36 10.15
N ARG A 133 6.84 -3.20 10.86
CA ARG A 133 5.99 -2.80 11.98
C ARG A 133 6.81 -2.08 13.06
N GLU A 134 7.87 -2.70 13.58
CA GLU A 134 8.75 -2.11 14.60
C GLU A 134 9.30 -0.75 14.16
N LYS A 135 9.77 -0.66 12.89
CA LYS A 135 10.30 0.59 12.35
C LYS A 135 9.22 1.66 12.20
N SER A 136 8.04 1.28 11.79
CA SER A 136 6.89 2.19 11.66
C SER A 136 6.50 2.79 13.02
N LEU A 137 6.45 1.95 14.07
CA LEU A 137 6.15 2.40 15.43
C LEU A 137 7.24 3.34 15.97
N GLU A 138 8.54 3.01 15.76
CA GLU A 138 9.64 3.91 16.12
C GLU A 138 9.49 5.30 15.47
N VAL A 139 9.13 5.33 14.19
CA VAL A 139 8.94 6.59 13.45
C VAL A 139 7.71 7.36 13.96
N LEU A 140 6.61 6.67 14.25
CA LEU A 140 5.38 7.28 14.75
C LEU A 140 5.54 7.85 16.17
N GLU A 141 6.43 7.28 17.00
CA GLU A 141 6.78 7.85 18.32
C GLU A 141 7.39 9.25 18.21
N ASP A 142 8.07 9.58 17.12
CA ASP A 142 8.63 10.91 16.84
C ASP A 142 7.55 11.94 16.46
N GLY A 143 6.33 11.51 16.10
CA GLY A 143 5.19 12.35 15.75
C GLY A 143 5.37 13.15 14.45
N PRO A 144 5.69 12.51 13.31
CA PRO A 144 5.86 13.21 12.04
C PRO A 144 4.57 13.90 11.58
N ASP A 145 4.70 14.98 10.82
CA ASP A 145 3.55 15.68 10.21
C ASP A 145 2.89 14.83 9.11
N PHE A 146 3.71 14.11 8.33
CA PHE A 146 3.26 13.16 7.30
C PHE A 146 4.00 11.82 7.45
N PHE A 147 3.24 10.79 7.79
CA PHE A 147 3.72 9.41 7.83
C PHE A 147 3.04 8.59 6.73
N ALA A 148 3.82 7.84 5.95
CA ALA A 148 3.29 6.84 5.03
C ALA A 148 4.12 5.56 5.08
N VAL A 149 3.44 4.41 5.00
CA VAL A 149 4.06 3.08 4.95
C VAL A 149 3.26 2.15 4.05
N VAL A 150 3.94 1.23 3.34
CA VAL A 150 3.27 0.20 2.53
C VAL A 150 3.73 -1.18 2.95
N PHE A 151 2.78 -2.02 3.37
CA PHE A 151 2.98 -3.43 3.69
C PHE A 151 2.63 -4.29 2.47
N MET A 152 3.58 -5.11 2.00
CA MET A 152 3.45 -5.92 0.78
C MET A 152 3.22 -7.40 1.05
N GLN A 153 3.08 -7.80 2.32
CA GLN A 153 3.10 -9.22 2.69
C GLN A 153 1.82 -9.93 2.28
N LEU A 154 0.65 -9.25 2.30
CA LEU A 154 -0.61 -9.87 1.85
C LEU A 154 -0.58 -10.22 0.37
N ASP A 155 -0.01 -9.35 -0.48
CA ASP A 155 0.19 -9.61 -1.90
C ASP A 155 1.06 -10.85 -2.12
N LYS A 156 2.25 -10.87 -1.48
CA LYS A 156 3.21 -11.97 -1.62
C LYS A 156 2.63 -13.31 -1.16
N VAL A 157 1.90 -13.34 -0.04
CA VAL A 157 1.23 -14.54 0.46
C VAL A 157 0.12 -14.97 -0.49
N SER A 158 -0.72 -14.04 -0.93
CA SER A 158 -1.86 -14.32 -1.79
C SER A 158 -1.42 -14.95 -3.11
N HIS A 159 -0.31 -14.51 -3.68
CA HIS A 159 0.20 -15.11 -4.92
C HIS A 159 0.45 -16.61 -4.81
N PHE A 160 0.98 -17.11 -3.70
CA PHE A 160 1.38 -18.51 -3.56
C PHE A 160 0.36 -19.39 -2.83
N TYR A 161 -0.55 -18.77 -2.05
CA TYR A 161 -1.39 -19.49 -1.09
C TYR A 161 -2.87 -19.11 -1.17
N TRP A 162 -3.33 -18.49 -2.26
CA TRP A 162 -4.73 -18.08 -2.41
C TRP A 162 -5.73 -19.24 -2.32
N ASP A 163 -5.32 -20.47 -2.66
CA ASP A 163 -6.09 -21.69 -2.53
C ASP A 163 -6.12 -22.28 -1.09
N ASP A 164 -5.40 -21.65 -0.13
CA ASP A 164 -5.44 -21.97 1.31
C ASP A 164 -6.07 -20.79 2.08
N GLU A 165 -7.40 -20.77 2.10
CA GLU A 165 -8.19 -19.68 2.73
C GLU A 165 -7.78 -19.40 4.17
N GLU A 166 -7.50 -20.46 4.99
CA GLU A 166 -7.14 -20.28 6.39
C GLU A 166 -5.76 -19.66 6.55
N LEU A 167 -4.81 -20.05 5.72
CA LEU A 167 -3.47 -19.43 5.72
C LEU A 167 -3.55 -17.96 5.31
N VAL A 168 -4.29 -17.64 4.25
CA VAL A 168 -4.48 -16.24 3.80
C VAL A 168 -5.14 -15.43 4.93
N LEU A 169 -6.20 -15.98 5.55
CA LEU A 169 -6.89 -15.31 6.67
C LEU A 169 -5.96 -15.11 7.88
N ASP A 170 -5.07 -16.05 8.18
CA ASP A 170 -4.08 -15.87 9.26
C ASP A 170 -3.15 -14.67 9.00
N TRP A 171 -2.79 -14.42 7.74
CA TRP A 171 -2.00 -13.24 7.38
C TRP A 171 -2.81 -11.94 7.45
N TYR A 172 -4.12 -11.98 7.13
CA TYR A 172 -5.01 -10.85 7.39
C TYR A 172 -5.15 -10.55 8.88
N ARG A 173 -5.20 -11.57 9.78
CA ARG A 173 -5.20 -11.39 11.23
C ARG A 173 -3.90 -10.72 11.71
N LYS A 174 -2.75 -11.16 11.21
CA LYS A 174 -1.45 -10.50 11.48
C LYS A 174 -1.43 -9.03 11.02
N MET A 175 -1.93 -8.77 9.81
CA MET A 175 -2.00 -7.39 9.30
C MET A 175 -2.99 -6.53 10.10
N ASP A 176 -4.08 -7.11 10.56
CA ASP A 176 -5.04 -6.44 11.44
C ASP A 176 -4.39 -6.05 12.78
N ASP A 177 -3.57 -6.93 13.37
CA ASP A 177 -2.80 -6.63 14.58
C ASP A 177 -1.82 -5.47 14.32
N VAL A 178 -1.09 -5.49 13.20
CA VAL A 178 -0.19 -4.40 12.78
C VAL A 178 -0.97 -3.08 12.64
N LEU A 179 -2.13 -3.11 11.98
CA LEU A 179 -3.00 -1.92 11.87
C LEU A 179 -3.41 -1.41 13.25
N GLY A 180 -3.77 -2.31 14.17
CA GLY A 180 -4.12 -1.95 15.54
C GLY A 180 -3.02 -1.14 16.22
N ASP A 181 -1.79 -1.62 16.15
CA ASP A 181 -0.62 -0.95 16.75
C ASP A 181 -0.33 0.41 16.12
N LEU A 182 -0.40 0.52 14.79
CA LEU A 182 -0.20 1.80 14.10
C LEU A 182 -1.30 2.81 14.43
N LEU A 183 -2.55 2.35 14.54
CA LEU A 183 -3.70 3.19 14.86
C LEU A 183 -3.73 3.65 16.32
N GLU A 184 -2.93 3.08 17.22
CA GLU A 184 -2.73 3.65 18.56
C GLU A 184 -2.07 5.04 18.52
N HIS A 185 -1.35 5.35 17.45
CA HIS A 185 -0.71 6.66 17.21
C HIS A 185 -1.62 7.66 16.48
N TYR A 186 -2.84 7.26 16.09
CA TYR A 186 -3.82 8.14 15.45
C TYR A 186 -4.92 8.55 16.43
N ASP A 187 -5.11 9.86 16.59
CA ASP A 187 -6.21 10.39 17.39
C ASP A 187 -7.49 10.47 16.54
N PHE A 188 -8.41 9.54 16.76
CA PHE A 188 -9.69 9.47 16.04
C PHE A 188 -10.63 10.65 16.30
N ASP A 189 -10.37 11.44 17.34
CA ASP A 189 -11.13 12.67 17.64
C ASP A 189 -10.48 13.93 17.03
N SER A 190 -9.32 13.79 16.38
CA SER A 190 -8.65 14.89 15.67
C SER A 190 -9.26 15.17 14.29
N ASP A 191 -8.88 16.30 13.69
CA ASP A 191 -9.19 16.63 12.28
C ASP A 191 -8.08 16.16 11.32
N GLU A 192 -7.07 15.42 11.80
CA GLU A 192 -5.97 14.93 10.98
C GLU A 192 -6.44 13.85 10.00
N PRO A 193 -6.02 13.89 8.73
CA PRO A 193 -6.39 12.87 7.75
C PRO A 193 -5.76 11.51 8.05
N LEU A 194 -6.58 10.45 7.90
CA LEU A 194 -6.16 9.06 7.85
C LEU A 194 -6.61 8.44 6.53
N ILE A 195 -5.70 7.75 5.85
CA ILE A 195 -5.99 6.94 4.67
C ILE A 195 -5.42 5.54 4.89
N VAL A 196 -6.27 4.52 4.78
CA VAL A 196 -5.85 3.11 4.69
C VAL A 196 -6.35 2.57 3.35
N LEU A 197 -5.45 2.08 2.51
CA LEU A 197 -5.82 1.64 1.18
C LEU A 197 -4.98 0.46 0.68
N SER A 198 -5.49 -0.24 -0.34
CA SER A 198 -4.68 -1.08 -1.20
C SER A 198 -4.55 -0.46 -2.60
N ASP A 199 -3.55 -0.88 -3.33
CA ASP A 199 -3.33 -0.50 -4.72
C ASP A 199 -4.18 -1.31 -5.69
N HIS A 200 -4.53 -2.54 -5.32
CA HIS A 200 -5.44 -3.44 -6.01
C HIS A 200 -6.04 -4.43 -5.02
N GLY A 201 -7.02 -5.20 -5.46
CA GLY A 201 -7.53 -6.37 -4.78
C GLY A 201 -6.83 -7.64 -5.23
N PHE A 202 -7.38 -8.80 -4.84
CA PHE A 202 -6.84 -10.11 -5.19
C PHE A 202 -7.97 -11.12 -5.43
N ALA A 203 -7.76 -12.06 -6.40
CA ALA A 203 -8.73 -13.09 -6.76
C ALA A 203 -8.03 -14.32 -7.36
N GLU A 204 -8.79 -15.37 -7.66
CA GLU A 204 -8.30 -16.51 -8.43
C GLU A 204 -7.86 -16.08 -9.84
N HIS A 205 -6.93 -16.83 -10.44
CA HIS A 205 -6.53 -16.58 -11.82
C HIS A 205 -7.71 -16.57 -12.78
N GLY A 206 -7.80 -15.50 -13.57
CA GLY A 206 -8.83 -15.33 -14.61
C GLY A 206 -10.13 -14.69 -14.11
N GLU A 207 -10.26 -14.34 -12.84
CA GLU A 207 -11.41 -13.59 -12.31
C GLU A 207 -11.23 -12.07 -12.46
N GLY A 208 -9.99 -11.57 -12.39
CA GLY A 208 -9.68 -10.15 -12.66
C GLY A 208 -9.92 -9.77 -14.13
N ARG A 209 -10.22 -8.51 -14.38
CA ARG A 209 -10.43 -7.96 -15.73
C ARG A 209 -9.20 -8.15 -16.63
N VAL A 210 -8.01 -8.11 -16.08
CA VAL A 210 -6.73 -8.25 -16.77
C VAL A 210 -5.83 -9.17 -15.97
N GLN A 211 -5.34 -10.25 -16.59
CA GLN A 211 -4.29 -11.05 -15.98
C GLN A 211 -2.99 -10.24 -15.95
N THR A 212 -2.40 -10.07 -14.76
CA THR A 212 -1.22 -9.24 -14.53
C THR A 212 0.06 -10.05 -14.46
N LEU A 213 -0.01 -11.26 -13.91
CA LEU A 213 1.12 -12.18 -13.77
C LEU A 213 0.82 -13.53 -14.45
N PRO A 214 1.87 -14.26 -14.92
CA PRO A 214 1.71 -15.60 -15.42
C PRO A 214 1.40 -16.59 -14.27
N GLU A 215 0.72 -17.70 -14.56
CA GLU A 215 0.43 -18.76 -13.58
C GLU A 215 1.69 -19.43 -13.02
N GLU A 216 2.80 -19.44 -13.77
CA GLU A 216 4.08 -20.02 -13.37
C GLU A 216 5.19 -18.95 -13.37
N THR A 217 5.96 -18.89 -12.29
CA THR A 217 7.13 -18.04 -12.13
C THR A 217 8.36 -18.86 -11.73
N PRO A 218 9.58 -18.30 -11.78
CA PRO A 218 10.77 -18.95 -11.23
C PRO A 218 10.66 -19.25 -9.72
N ALA A 219 9.82 -18.54 -8.97
CA ALA A 219 9.57 -18.73 -7.54
C ALA A 219 8.52 -19.83 -7.27
N GLY A 220 7.74 -20.25 -8.27
CA GLY A 220 6.71 -21.29 -8.16
C GLY A 220 5.45 -20.97 -8.95
N GLU A 221 4.47 -21.86 -8.82
CA GLU A 221 3.11 -21.71 -9.34
C GLU A 221 2.36 -20.67 -8.50
N LEU A 222 1.72 -19.70 -9.15
CA LEU A 222 0.87 -18.71 -8.50
C LEU A 222 -0.56 -19.23 -8.43
N LYS A 223 -1.24 -18.98 -7.30
CA LYS A 223 -2.60 -19.46 -6.99
C LYS A 223 -3.66 -18.41 -7.26
N GLY A 224 -3.26 -17.16 -7.42
CA GLY A 224 -4.15 -16.05 -7.74
C GLY A 224 -3.40 -14.90 -8.39
N ASP A 225 -4.15 -13.88 -8.79
CA ASP A 225 -3.67 -12.69 -9.49
C ASP A 225 -4.40 -11.45 -8.97
N HIS A 226 -3.90 -10.29 -9.33
CA HIS A 226 -4.45 -9.01 -8.94
C HIS A 226 -5.85 -8.78 -9.49
N HIS A 227 -6.70 -8.16 -8.69
CA HIS A 227 -8.04 -7.73 -9.06
C HIS A 227 -8.14 -6.20 -9.03
N GLU A 228 -8.99 -5.61 -9.88
CA GLU A 228 -9.14 -4.16 -9.99
C GLU A 228 -9.78 -3.49 -8.77
N ASP A 229 -10.48 -4.23 -7.92
CA ASP A 229 -11.24 -3.70 -6.79
C ASP A 229 -10.35 -3.60 -5.54
N ALA A 230 -9.78 -2.43 -5.32
CA ALA A 230 -8.96 -2.09 -4.17
C ALA A 230 -9.78 -1.66 -2.95
N VAL A 231 -9.18 -1.73 -1.77
CA VAL A 231 -9.71 -1.20 -0.51
C VAL A 231 -9.39 0.28 -0.40
N LEU A 232 -10.37 1.09 0.00
CA LEU A 232 -10.17 2.47 0.40
C LEU A 232 -10.95 2.76 1.67
N ILE A 233 -10.24 3.23 2.70
CA ILE A 233 -10.79 3.68 3.97
C ILE A 233 -10.22 5.06 4.25
N THR A 234 -11.09 6.05 4.55
CA THR A 234 -10.66 7.43 4.76
C THR A 234 -11.34 8.06 5.97
N LYS A 235 -10.62 8.90 6.69
CA LYS A 235 -11.17 9.75 7.74
C LYS A 235 -10.58 11.15 7.60
N ASN A 236 -11.44 12.18 7.73
CA ASN A 236 -11.07 13.60 7.59
C ASN A 236 -10.45 13.94 6.22
N VAL A 237 -10.90 13.26 5.17
CA VAL A 237 -10.49 13.48 3.79
C VAL A 237 -11.65 14.15 3.06
N ASP A 238 -11.56 15.47 2.87
CA ASP A 238 -12.55 16.26 2.12
C ASP A 238 -12.12 16.37 0.65
N TYR A 239 -11.97 15.21 0.01
CA TYR A 239 -11.59 15.07 -1.39
C TYR A 239 -12.27 13.83 -1.98
N ASP A 240 -12.76 13.94 -3.21
CA ASP A 240 -13.40 12.80 -3.89
C ASP A 240 -12.31 11.94 -4.58
N ILE A 241 -11.95 10.83 -3.94
CA ILE A 241 -10.93 9.90 -4.45
C ILE A 241 -11.64 8.88 -5.34
N GLU A 242 -11.71 9.11 -6.64
CA GLU A 242 -12.30 8.19 -7.61
C GLU A 242 -11.26 7.24 -8.23
N ASP A 243 -10.02 7.72 -8.39
CA ASP A 243 -8.89 7.00 -8.98
C ASP A 243 -7.67 6.99 -8.02
N PRO A 244 -6.71 6.05 -8.19
CA PRO A 244 -5.53 5.97 -7.33
C PRO A 244 -4.72 7.27 -7.21
N GLU A 245 -4.55 8.01 -8.31
CA GLU A 245 -3.82 9.28 -8.32
C GLU A 245 -4.49 10.39 -7.51
N ASP A 246 -5.79 10.29 -7.25
CA ASP A 246 -6.51 11.28 -6.44
C ASP A 246 -6.03 11.31 -4.99
N VAL A 247 -5.47 10.20 -4.50
CA VAL A 247 -4.79 10.16 -3.18
C VAL A 247 -3.61 11.12 -3.16
N GLY A 248 -2.73 11.05 -4.17
CA GLY A 248 -1.58 11.95 -4.27
C GLY A 248 -2.00 13.41 -4.50
N LYS A 249 -3.05 13.65 -5.29
CA LYS A 249 -3.63 14.99 -5.47
C LYS A 249 -4.15 15.56 -4.15
N PHE A 250 -4.86 14.73 -3.35
CA PHE A 250 -5.31 15.12 -2.01
C PHE A 250 -4.13 15.46 -1.08
N VAL A 251 -3.09 14.63 -1.05
CA VAL A 251 -1.88 14.89 -0.24
C VAL A 251 -1.26 16.23 -0.60
N LEU A 252 -1.12 16.54 -1.89
CA LEU A 252 -0.56 17.81 -2.37
C LEU A 252 -1.47 18.99 -2.05
N GLU A 253 -2.79 18.85 -2.12
CA GLU A 253 -3.74 19.89 -1.73
C GLU A 253 -3.70 20.15 -0.22
N HIS A 254 -3.62 19.10 0.59
CA HIS A 254 -3.52 19.22 2.05
C HIS A 254 -2.27 20.00 2.48
N TYR A 255 -1.16 19.83 1.78
CA TYR A 255 0.10 20.54 2.03
C TYR A 255 0.37 21.68 1.03
N GLU A 256 -0.67 22.27 0.39
CA GLU A 256 -0.50 23.29 -0.67
C GLU A 256 0.38 24.46 -0.25
N GLU A 257 0.23 24.96 1.01
CA GLU A 257 1.01 26.08 1.54
C GLU A 257 2.49 25.70 1.85
N GLN A 258 2.81 24.42 1.88
CA GLN A 258 4.12 23.84 2.20
C GLN A 258 4.83 23.27 0.96
N LEU A 259 4.28 23.43 -0.24
CA LEU A 259 4.94 23.00 -1.47
C LEU A 259 6.23 23.79 -1.74
N SER A 260 7.24 23.12 -2.30
CA SER A 260 8.58 23.66 -2.60
C SER A 260 8.66 24.30 -3.99
#